data_51f10e71d9eac0ae70242d02717b8ff0
#
_entry.id   51f10e71d9eac0ae70242d02717b8ff0
#
_cell.length_a   1.000
_cell.length_b   1.000
_cell.length_c   1.000
_cell.angle_alpha   90.00
_cell.angle_beta   90.00
_cell.angle_gamma   90.00
#
_symmetry.space_group_name_H-M   'P 1'
#
loop_
_entity.id
_entity.type
_entity.pdbx_description
1 polymer ?
#
loop_
_entity_poly.entity_id
_entity_poly.type
_entity_poly.pdbx_seq_one_letter_code
_entity_poly.pdbx_strand_id
1 'polypeptide(L)'
;MLRTLLVLVLLLPLSAQAAQEYPKLKPGLWEMMTANSRSKDRPPQKSAICLDASLQQDMIRMSTGMMQGMCSKLDTKYVGNTFTGEATCNLGTSTMKSKSVMTMMGDSAYRTESHASFDPPMNGMSQSDTVIEGRHVGACKPGQQPGDMTMPNGQTMNIRNIMGGNIMGGKK
;
A
#
# COMPACT_ATOMS: atom_id res chain seq x y z
N MET A 1 39.45 20.05 -53.42
CA MET A 1 39.67 19.94 -51.96
C MET A 1 38.30 19.63 -51.32
N LEU A 2 37.99 18.36 -51.10
CA LEU A 2 36.70 17.88 -50.59
C LEU A 2 36.82 17.68 -49.08
N ARG A 3 36.16 18.52 -48.28
CA ARG A 3 36.13 18.43 -46.79
C ARG A 3 35.03 17.48 -46.37
N THR A 4 35.41 16.28 -45.99
CA THR A 4 34.51 15.28 -45.40
C THR A 4 34.18 15.68 -43.96
N LEU A 5 32.92 16.11 -43.70
CA LEU A 5 32.41 16.33 -42.35
C LEU A 5 32.04 14.97 -41.75
N LEU A 6 32.78 14.53 -40.76
CA LEU A 6 32.44 13.35 -39.96
C LEU A 6 31.39 13.76 -38.91
N VAL A 7 30.12 13.34 -39.12
CA VAL A 7 29.05 13.53 -38.12
C VAL A 7 29.17 12.41 -37.09
N LEU A 8 29.66 12.75 -35.91
CA LEU A 8 29.72 11.85 -34.74
C LEU A 8 28.34 11.77 -34.10
N VAL A 9 27.57 10.72 -34.38
CA VAL A 9 26.28 10.44 -33.74
C VAL A 9 26.56 9.92 -32.31
N LEU A 10 26.35 10.76 -31.29
CA LEU A 10 26.37 10.35 -29.89
C LEU A 10 25.11 9.49 -29.62
N LEU A 11 25.28 8.19 -29.52
CA LEU A 11 24.29 7.26 -28.97
C LEU A 11 24.23 7.42 -27.47
N LEU A 12 23.28 8.25 -26.95
CA LEU A 12 22.96 8.31 -25.53
C LEU A 12 22.22 7.03 -25.14
N PRO A 13 22.67 6.29 -24.11
CA PRO A 13 21.93 5.16 -23.62
C PRO A 13 20.60 5.66 -23.01
N LEU A 14 19.45 5.24 -23.58
CA LEU A 14 18.17 5.37 -22.91
C LEU A 14 18.22 4.46 -21.68
N SER A 15 18.35 5.06 -20.50
CA SER A 15 18.16 4.39 -19.23
C SER A 15 16.68 4.02 -19.13
N ALA A 16 16.31 2.79 -19.46
CA ALA A 16 14.99 2.26 -19.20
C ALA A 16 14.81 2.22 -17.67
N GLN A 17 14.03 3.16 -17.14
CA GLN A 17 13.58 3.10 -15.73
C GLN A 17 12.67 1.87 -15.63
N ALA A 18 13.14 0.83 -14.95
CA ALA A 18 12.32 -0.33 -14.65
C ALA A 18 11.10 0.16 -13.85
N ALA A 19 9.90 -0.16 -14.34
CA ALA A 19 8.67 0.15 -13.63
C ALA A 19 8.71 -0.53 -12.25
N GLN A 20 8.29 0.21 -11.20
CA GLN A 20 8.22 -0.33 -9.85
C GLN A 20 7.29 -1.55 -9.83
N GLU A 21 7.81 -2.71 -9.48
CA GLU A 21 7.03 -3.94 -9.39
C GLU A 21 6.37 -4.03 -8.00
N TYR A 22 5.10 -4.46 -7.97
CA TYR A 22 4.31 -4.66 -6.76
C TYR A 22 3.81 -6.10 -6.70
N PRO A 23 3.63 -6.66 -5.48
CA PRO A 23 3.05 -7.99 -5.32
C PRO A 23 1.65 -8.07 -5.95
N LYS A 24 1.37 -9.14 -6.68
CA LYS A 24 0.07 -9.40 -7.28
C LYS A 24 -0.73 -10.33 -6.36
N LEU A 25 -1.89 -9.87 -5.93
CA LEU A 25 -2.81 -10.63 -5.10
C LEU A 25 -3.89 -11.27 -5.99
N LYS A 26 -4.26 -12.51 -5.67
CA LYS A 26 -5.33 -13.23 -6.35
C LYS A 26 -6.67 -12.50 -6.21
N PRO A 27 -7.44 -12.29 -7.28
CA PRO A 27 -8.77 -11.70 -7.20
C PRO A 27 -9.72 -12.54 -6.34
N GLY A 28 -10.62 -11.88 -5.59
CA GLY A 28 -11.61 -12.52 -4.74
C GLY A 28 -11.73 -11.91 -3.35
N LEU A 29 -12.29 -12.67 -2.42
CA LEU A 29 -12.48 -12.25 -1.04
C LEU A 29 -11.18 -12.50 -0.25
N TRP A 30 -10.71 -11.44 0.39
CA TRP A 30 -9.56 -11.44 1.30
C TRP A 30 -10.01 -11.17 2.71
N GLU A 31 -9.53 -11.97 3.66
CA GLU A 31 -9.61 -11.70 5.09
C GLU A 31 -8.28 -11.22 5.61
N MET A 32 -8.31 -10.17 6.43
CA MET A 32 -7.13 -9.58 7.05
C MET A 32 -7.26 -9.58 8.56
N MET A 33 -6.19 -9.97 9.25
CA MET A 33 -6.04 -9.89 10.69
C MET A 33 -4.98 -8.85 11.01
N THR A 34 -5.36 -7.80 11.74
CA THR A 34 -4.45 -6.70 12.11
C THR A 34 -4.22 -6.69 13.61
N ALA A 35 -2.95 -6.80 14.01
CA ALA A 35 -2.48 -6.57 15.37
C ALA A 35 -1.63 -5.30 15.42
N ASN A 36 -1.79 -4.51 16.49
CA ASN A 36 -1.04 -3.27 16.66
C ASN A 36 -0.52 -3.16 18.10
N SER A 37 0.70 -2.64 18.28
CA SER A 37 1.35 -2.50 19.59
C SER A 37 0.57 -1.63 20.58
N ARG A 38 -0.28 -0.71 20.10
CA ARG A 38 -1.21 0.09 20.94
C ARG A 38 -2.35 -0.73 21.57
N SER A 39 -2.61 -1.90 21.02
CA SER A 39 -3.75 -2.75 21.40
C SER A 39 -3.29 -4.13 21.83
N LYS A 40 -2.14 -4.22 22.53
CA LYS A 40 -1.53 -5.49 22.94
C LYS A 40 -2.49 -6.40 23.72
N ASP A 41 -3.41 -5.77 24.51
CA ASP A 41 -4.39 -6.48 25.32
C ASP A 41 -5.70 -6.79 24.57
N ARG A 42 -5.80 -6.41 23.29
CA ARG A 42 -6.97 -6.68 22.45
C ARG A 42 -6.63 -7.74 21.41
N PRO A 43 -7.57 -8.62 21.08
CA PRO A 43 -7.35 -9.59 20.00
C PRO A 43 -7.14 -8.87 18.67
N PRO A 44 -6.42 -9.49 17.71
CA PRO A 44 -6.27 -8.95 16.36
C PRO A 44 -7.63 -8.63 15.73
N GLN A 45 -7.69 -7.52 15.03
CA GLN A 45 -8.93 -7.04 14.40
C GLN A 45 -9.09 -7.69 13.04
N LYS A 46 -10.27 -8.28 12.81
CA LYS A 46 -10.62 -8.91 11.55
C LYS A 46 -11.32 -7.92 10.62
N SER A 47 -10.87 -7.84 9.37
CA SER A 47 -11.55 -7.15 8.28
C SER A 47 -11.56 -8.03 7.03
N ALA A 48 -12.40 -7.68 6.05
CA ALA A 48 -12.43 -8.40 4.79
C ALA A 48 -12.67 -7.42 3.62
N ILE A 49 -12.14 -7.74 2.44
CA ILE A 49 -12.32 -6.94 1.24
C ILE A 49 -12.53 -7.84 0.01
N CYS A 50 -13.45 -7.44 -0.87
CA CYS A 50 -13.55 -8.00 -2.20
C CYS A 50 -12.56 -7.29 -3.11
N LEU A 51 -11.55 -8.02 -3.63
CA LEU A 51 -10.44 -7.49 -4.41
C LEU A 51 -10.50 -7.98 -5.85
N ASP A 52 -10.30 -7.08 -6.81
CA ASP A 52 -9.96 -7.41 -8.20
C ASP A 52 -8.64 -6.74 -8.62
N ALA A 53 -8.16 -7.09 -9.81
CA ALA A 53 -6.90 -6.56 -10.32
C ALA A 53 -6.95 -5.02 -10.53
N SER A 54 -8.10 -4.48 -10.93
CA SER A 54 -8.25 -3.03 -11.15
C SER A 54 -8.22 -2.26 -9.83
N LEU A 55 -8.91 -2.76 -8.81
CA LEU A 55 -8.89 -2.18 -7.47
C LEU A 55 -7.49 -2.20 -6.87
N GLN A 56 -6.76 -3.31 -7.03
CA GLN A 56 -5.39 -3.40 -6.55
C GLN A 56 -4.51 -2.31 -7.17
N GLN A 57 -4.62 -2.08 -8.47
CA GLN A 57 -3.89 -1.02 -9.17
C GLN A 57 -4.30 0.38 -8.67
N ASP A 58 -5.61 0.61 -8.46
CA ASP A 58 -6.11 1.87 -7.94
C ASP A 58 -5.58 2.17 -6.53
N MET A 59 -5.56 1.14 -5.66
CA MET A 59 -5.00 1.25 -4.30
C MET A 59 -3.50 1.59 -4.31
N ILE A 60 -2.73 0.92 -5.18
CA ILE A 60 -1.29 1.21 -5.35
C ILE A 60 -1.10 2.65 -5.82
N ARG A 61 -1.83 3.08 -6.84
CA ARG A 61 -1.74 4.43 -7.41
C ARG A 61 -2.09 5.51 -6.39
N MET A 62 -3.17 5.30 -5.66
CA MET A 62 -3.61 6.23 -4.61
C MET A 62 -2.58 6.32 -3.46
N SER A 63 -2.12 5.17 -2.95
CA SER A 63 -1.14 5.15 -1.86
C SER A 63 0.18 5.79 -2.28
N THR A 64 0.68 5.50 -3.48
CA THR A 64 1.91 6.09 -4.02
C THR A 64 1.75 7.61 -4.19
N GLY A 65 0.63 8.07 -4.78
CA GLY A 65 0.36 9.49 -4.96
C GLY A 65 0.24 10.26 -3.64
N MET A 66 -0.43 9.69 -2.65
CA MET A 66 -0.53 10.28 -1.31
C MET A 66 0.85 10.36 -0.64
N MET A 67 1.63 9.30 -0.70
CA MET A 67 2.96 9.27 -0.09
C MET A 67 3.92 10.24 -0.77
N GLN A 68 3.89 10.38 -2.10
CA GLN A 68 4.71 11.36 -2.82
C GLN A 68 4.42 12.80 -2.39
N GLY A 69 3.17 13.13 -2.04
CA GLY A 69 2.79 14.46 -1.57
C GLY A 69 3.22 14.77 -0.13
N MET A 70 3.41 13.74 0.71
CA MET A 70 3.68 13.90 2.14
C MET A 70 5.08 13.46 2.57
N CYS A 71 5.76 12.64 1.77
CA CYS A 71 7.01 12.02 2.17
C CYS A 71 8.19 12.61 1.39
N SER A 72 9.23 12.99 2.11
CA SER A 72 10.52 13.43 1.55
C SER A 72 11.41 12.25 1.11
N LYS A 73 11.14 11.06 1.65
CA LYS A 73 11.78 9.80 1.26
C LYS A 73 10.73 8.73 1.10
N LEU A 74 10.81 7.97 0.00
CA LEU A 74 10.00 6.79 -0.25
C LEU A 74 10.84 5.81 -1.07
N ASP A 75 11.36 4.78 -0.40
CA ASP A 75 12.11 3.70 -1.02
C ASP A 75 11.29 2.41 -0.94
N THR A 76 11.05 1.77 -2.09
CA THR A 76 10.36 0.50 -2.14
C THR A 76 11.11 -0.49 -3.02
N LYS A 77 11.09 -1.76 -2.64
CA LYS A 77 11.79 -2.82 -3.38
C LYS A 77 11.01 -4.12 -3.29
N TYR A 78 10.88 -4.82 -4.41
CA TYR A 78 10.31 -6.15 -4.47
C TYR A 78 11.35 -7.15 -5.00
N VAL A 79 11.70 -8.13 -4.19
CA VAL A 79 12.72 -9.15 -4.52
C VAL A 79 12.23 -10.52 -4.07
N GLY A 80 12.15 -11.43 -5.00
CA GLY A 80 11.62 -12.76 -4.72
C GLY A 80 10.15 -12.69 -4.30
N ASN A 81 9.87 -13.04 -3.04
CA ASN A 81 8.55 -12.96 -2.45
C ASN A 81 8.42 -11.83 -1.39
N THR A 82 9.41 -10.94 -1.31
CA THR A 82 9.47 -9.92 -0.25
C THR A 82 9.39 -8.53 -0.85
N PHE A 83 8.39 -7.74 -0.41
CA PHE A 83 8.27 -6.32 -0.67
C PHE A 83 8.68 -5.55 0.58
N THR A 84 9.64 -4.64 0.43
CA THR A 84 10.10 -3.75 1.50
C THR A 84 9.77 -2.32 1.18
N GLY A 85 9.45 -1.53 2.20
CA GLY A 85 9.20 -0.10 2.09
C GLY A 85 9.84 0.66 3.24
N GLU A 86 10.50 1.78 2.92
CA GLU A 86 10.97 2.77 3.89
C GLU A 86 10.44 4.14 3.49
N ALA A 87 9.91 4.87 4.45
CA ALA A 87 9.40 6.21 4.21
C ALA A 87 9.79 7.17 5.33
N THR A 88 9.96 8.45 4.96
CA THR A 88 10.05 9.59 5.88
C THR A 88 9.02 10.61 5.43
N CYS A 89 7.99 10.83 6.24
CA CYS A 89 6.83 11.63 5.87
C CYS A 89 6.57 12.74 6.89
N ASN A 90 6.13 13.89 6.41
CA ASN A 90 5.68 14.99 7.25
C ASN A 90 4.17 14.84 7.51
N LEU A 91 3.79 14.72 8.78
CA LEU A 91 2.40 14.61 9.23
C LEU A 91 1.95 15.88 9.95
N GLY A 92 2.29 17.05 9.41
CA GLY A 92 2.04 18.35 10.00
C GLY A 92 3.07 18.70 11.06
N THR A 93 2.74 18.50 12.34
CA THR A 93 3.65 18.82 13.46
C THR A 93 4.62 17.69 13.81
N SER A 94 4.48 16.50 13.19
CA SER A 94 5.31 15.32 13.48
C SER A 94 5.94 14.78 12.21
N THR A 95 7.18 14.32 12.31
CA THR A 95 7.85 13.54 11.27
C THR A 95 7.68 12.05 11.58
N MET A 96 7.10 11.32 10.64
CA MET A 96 7.03 9.86 10.71
C MET A 96 8.19 9.24 9.92
N LYS A 97 8.90 8.30 10.53
CA LYS A 97 9.79 7.38 9.81
C LYS A 97 9.22 5.98 9.92
N SER A 98 9.07 5.30 8.81
CA SER A 98 8.51 3.94 8.80
C SER A 98 9.36 2.99 7.98
N LYS A 99 9.31 1.73 8.40
CA LYS A 99 9.85 0.58 7.67
C LYS A 99 8.81 -0.53 7.67
N SER A 100 8.58 -1.13 6.50
CA SER A 100 7.65 -2.24 6.34
C SER A 100 8.28 -3.36 5.54
N VAL A 101 7.92 -4.59 5.89
CA VAL A 101 8.29 -5.81 5.18
C VAL A 101 7.03 -6.63 4.96
N MET A 102 6.67 -6.85 3.71
CA MET A 102 5.59 -7.76 3.32
C MET A 102 6.21 -9.01 2.70
N THR A 103 5.90 -10.15 3.27
CA THR A 103 6.30 -11.46 2.74
C THR A 103 5.09 -12.12 2.10
N MET A 104 5.20 -12.45 0.81
CA MET A 104 4.17 -13.14 0.06
C MET A 104 4.30 -14.67 0.24
N MET A 105 3.18 -15.33 0.40
CA MET A 105 3.05 -16.80 0.39
C MET A 105 2.22 -17.19 -0.83
N GLY A 106 2.88 -17.19 -2.00
CA GLY A 106 2.20 -17.24 -3.30
C GLY A 106 1.41 -15.95 -3.58
N ASP A 107 0.29 -16.07 -4.29
CA ASP A 107 -0.63 -14.98 -4.61
C ASP A 107 -1.84 -14.90 -3.67
N SER A 108 -1.91 -15.83 -2.70
CA SER A 108 -3.11 -16.10 -1.89
C SER A 108 -2.96 -15.84 -0.41
N ALA A 109 -1.76 -15.51 0.07
CA ALA A 109 -1.53 -15.06 1.43
C ALA A 109 -0.32 -14.14 1.53
N TYR A 110 -0.33 -13.27 2.55
CA TYR A 110 0.80 -12.41 2.88
C TYR A 110 0.85 -12.10 4.38
N ARG A 111 2.04 -11.75 4.85
CA ARG A 111 2.27 -11.16 6.16
C ARG A 111 3.05 -9.88 6.01
N THR A 112 2.56 -8.80 6.59
CA THR A 112 3.23 -7.49 6.64
C THR A 112 3.59 -7.17 8.08
N GLU A 113 4.84 -6.79 8.30
CA GLU A 113 5.34 -6.24 9.56
C GLU A 113 5.78 -4.80 9.29
N SER A 114 5.29 -3.86 10.10
CA SER A 114 5.59 -2.44 9.95
C SER A 114 5.98 -1.85 11.29
N HIS A 115 7.04 -1.06 11.29
CA HIS A 115 7.47 -0.24 12.40
C HIS A 115 7.43 1.23 11.99
N ALA A 116 6.85 2.09 12.83
CA ALA A 116 6.83 3.53 12.63
C ALA A 116 7.29 4.25 13.89
N SER A 117 8.08 5.31 13.73
CA SER A 117 8.45 6.25 14.79
C SER A 117 7.95 7.65 14.45
N PHE A 118 7.62 8.44 15.47
CA PHE A 118 7.06 9.79 15.35
C PHE A 118 7.86 10.77 16.20
N ASP A 119 8.32 11.85 15.60
CA ASP A 119 9.07 12.92 16.25
C ASP A 119 8.59 14.30 15.79
N PRO A 120 8.06 15.12 16.74
CA PRO A 120 7.66 14.78 18.10
C PRO A 120 6.54 13.72 18.17
N PRO A 121 6.29 13.11 19.35
CA PRO A 121 5.25 12.10 19.50
C PRO A 121 3.87 12.59 19.02
N MET A 122 3.17 11.75 18.24
CA MET A 122 1.84 12.04 17.73
C MET A 122 0.78 11.41 18.64
N ASN A 123 -0.11 12.23 19.24
CA ASN A 123 -1.10 11.78 20.22
C ASN A 123 -0.49 10.96 21.36
N GLY A 124 0.68 11.39 21.88
CA GLY A 124 1.41 10.72 22.95
C GLY A 124 2.15 9.45 22.51
N MET A 125 2.18 9.13 21.21
CA MET A 125 2.80 7.95 20.65
C MET A 125 4.09 8.30 19.96
N SER A 126 5.21 7.74 20.41
CA SER A 126 6.53 7.87 19.76
C SER A 126 6.84 6.73 18.79
N GLN A 127 6.20 5.57 18.96
CA GLN A 127 6.41 4.38 18.11
C GLN A 127 5.13 3.58 17.93
N SER A 128 5.01 2.84 16.84
CA SER A 128 3.91 1.91 16.55
C SER A 128 4.43 0.74 15.73
N ASP A 129 4.13 -0.48 16.19
CA ASP A 129 4.35 -1.71 15.44
C ASP A 129 2.99 -2.25 15.00
N THR A 130 2.92 -2.71 13.75
CA THR A 130 1.71 -3.28 13.17
C THR A 130 2.06 -4.55 12.42
N VAL A 131 1.27 -5.60 12.66
CA VAL A 131 1.32 -6.85 11.91
C VAL A 131 -0.01 -7.03 11.20
N ILE A 132 0.03 -7.30 9.90
CA ILE A 132 -1.15 -7.61 9.09
C ILE A 132 -0.92 -8.95 8.42
N GLU A 133 -1.84 -9.89 8.63
CA GLU A 133 -1.89 -11.15 7.91
C GLU A 133 -3.10 -11.14 6.99
N GLY A 134 -2.87 -11.31 5.69
CA GLY A 134 -3.91 -11.36 4.68
C GLY A 134 -4.01 -12.75 4.05
N ARG A 135 -5.24 -13.20 3.80
CA ARG A 135 -5.51 -14.52 3.23
C ARG A 135 -6.68 -14.44 2.24
N HIS A 136 -6.48 -14.97 1.03
CA HIS A 136 -7.54 -15.20 0.08
C HIS A 136 -8.42 -16.35 0.57
N VAL A 137 -9.73 -16.14 0.65
CA VAL A 137 -10.67 -17.13 1.19
C VAL A 137 -11.69 -17.63 0.16
N GLY A 138 -11.58 -17.17 -1.10
CA GLY A 138 -12.44 -17.61 -2.19
C GLY A 138 -12.93 -16.48 -3.07
N ALA A 139 -14.03 -16.70 -3.78
CA ALA A 139 -14.70 -15.66 -4.55
C ALA A 139 -15.36 -14.63 -3.63
N CYS A 140 -15.56 -13.39 -4.12
CA CYS A 140 -16.39 -12.42 -3.43
C CYS A 140 -17.79 -12.98 -3.20
N LYS A 141 -18.45 -12.60 -2.11
CA LYS A 141 -19.81 -13.08 -1.79
C LYS A 141 -20.81 -12.56 -2.83
N PRO A 142 -21.93 -13.29 -3.04
CA PRO A 142 -22.99 -12.79 -3.90
C PRO A 142 -23.43 -11.38 -3.50
N GLY A 143 -23.51 -10.47 -4.49
CA GLY A 143 -23.85 -9.06 -4.28
C GLY A 143 -22.68 -8.16 -3.86
N GLN A 144 -21.52 -8.69 -3.49
CA GLN A 144 -20.33 -7.88 -3.25
C GLN A 144 -19.71 -7.40 -4.57
N GLN A 145 -19.30 -6.13 -4.57
CA GLN A 145 -18.53 -5.52 -5.65
C GLN A 145 -17.06 -5.35 -5.25
N PRO A 146 -16.13 -5.29 -6.21
CA PRO A 146 -14.76 -4.93 -5.93
C PRO A 146 -14.65 -3.60 -5.15
N GLY A 147 -13.97 -3.65 -4.01
CA GLY A 147 -13.87 -2.53 -3.09
C GLY A 147 -14.80 -2.62 -1.87
N ASP A 148 -15.77 -3.51 -1.86
CA ASP A 148 -16.60 -3.72 -0.68
C ASP A 148 -15.75 -4.30 0.44
N MET A 149 -15.66 -3.53 1.53
CA MET A 149 -14.89 -3.85 2.72
C MET A 149 -15.82 -4.00 3.92
N THR A 150 -15.57 -5.05 4.71
CA THR A 150 -16.19 -5.23 6.02
C THR A 150 -15.17 -4.86 7.08
N MET A 151 -15.51 -3.89 7.91
CA MET A 151 -14.68 -3.40 9.01
C MET A 151 -14.76 -4.31 10.24
N PRO A 152 -13.83 -4.21 11.22
CA PRO A 152 -13.86 -5.02 12.45
C PRO A 152 -15.12 -4.88 13.28
N ASN A 153 -15.83 -3.75 13.20
CA ASN A 153 -17.11 -3.49 13.86
C ASN A 153 -18.32 -4.03 13.07
N GLY A 154 -18.09 -4.74 11.94
CA GLY A 154 -19.13 -5.31 11.08
C GLY A 154 -19.71 -4.32 10.07
N GLN A 155 -19.35 -3.04 10.11
CA GLN A 155 -19.79 -2.06 9.09
C GLN A 155 -19.19 -2.38 7.74
N THR A 156 -19.97 -2.14 6.69
CA THR A 156 -19.52 -2.30 5.30
C THR A 156 -19.41 -0.94 4.62
N MET A 157 -18.39 -0.79 3.79
CA MET A 157 -18.18 0.37 2.94
C MET A 157 -17.50 -0.05 1.65
N ASN A 158 -17.63 0.76 0.59
CA ASN A 158 -16.85 0.53 -0.62
C ASN A 158 -15.66 1.50 -0.64
N ILE A 159 -14.43 0.96 -0.68
CA ILE A 159 -13.21 1.76 -0.63
C ILE A 159 -13.04 2.67 -1.87
N ARG A 160 -13.64 2.32 -3.03
CA ARG A 160 -13.63 3.17 -4.21
C ARG A 160 -14.35 4.52 -3.98
N ASN A 161 -15.39 4.53 -3.15
CA ASN A 161 -16.08 5.77 -2.77
C ASN A 161 -15.16 6.71 -1.98
N ILE A 162 -14.28 6.14 -1.14
CA ILE A 162 -13.27 6.90 -0.39
C ILE A 162 -12.20 7.43 -1.33
N MET A 163 -11.69 6.58 -2.24
CA MET A 163 -10.67 6.97 -3.23
C MET A 163 -11.15 8.04 -4.21
N GLY A 164 -12.44 8.03 -4.57
CA GLY A 164 -13.06 9.01 -5.46
C GLY A 164 -13.42 10.36 -4.81
N GLY A 165 -13.05 10.59 -3.54
CA GLY A 165 -13.37 11.84 -2.84
C GLY A 165 -14.81 11.94 -2.35
N ASN A 166 -15.65 10.92 -2.54
CA ASN A 166 -17.05 10.88 -2.08
C ASN A 166 -17.17 10.46 -0.61
N ILE A 167 -16.32 11.00 0.27
CA ILE A 167 -16.36 10.74 1.72
C ILE A 167 -17.60 11.35 2.37
N MET A 168 -18.34 12.20 1.67
CA MET A 168 -19.52 12.92 2.16
C MET A 168 -20.81 12.51 1.42
N GLY A 169 -20.99 11.24 1.15
CA GLY A 169 -22.29 10.68 0.72
C GLY A 169 -23.24 10.51 1.90
N GLY A 170 -23.50 11.57 2.65
CA GLY A 170 -24.67 11.64 3.51
C GLY A 170 -25.92 11.59 2.62
N LYS A 171 -26.73 10.51 2.75
CA LYS A 171 -28.07 10.45 2.16
C LYS A 171 -28.81 11.73 2.50
N LYS A 172 -29.27 12.46 1.46
CA LYS A 172 -30.43 13.35 1.57
C LYS A 172 -31.68 12.50 1.63
#